data_cc3d021f03d5b4f7b73f79aca6948053
#
_entry.id   cc3d021f03d5b4f7b73f79aca6948053
#
_cell.length_a   1.000
_cell.length_b   1.000
_cell.length_c   1.000
_cell.angle_alpha   90.00
_cell.angle_beta   90.00
_cell.angle_gamma   90.00
#
_symmetry.space_group_name_H-M   'P 1'
#
loop_
_entity.id
_entity.type
_entity.pdbx_description
1 polymer ?
#
loop_
_entity_poly.entity_id
_entity_poly.type
_entity_poly.pdbx_seq_one_letter_code
_entity_poly.pdbx_strand_id
1 'polypeptide(L)'
;MIKKLSLCALSVIAALPMGMAAQAAEGDMQLQQVLMLSRHNLRAPLANNGSVLEQSTKKSWPQWDVPGGQLTTKGGVLEVYMGNYTRQWLAQQGLVENGACPDSSNVFVYANSLQRTVATAQFFVNGAFPGCDIAVTHQDAMGTMDPVFNPVVTDGSDDFNKKALSAMTAANEKLALKPAYQYLEKIIDYKSSPACNGKKQCDLSSGQNTFSADNGKEPNVNGPLKVGNSLIDAFTLQYYEGFPLDQVAWGQIKTPEQWKELAAIKNGYQDALFASPDVAREVAAPLVDYIRSQLIDQDKANAPKVTLMVGHDSNIASLLSALQVKPYELPGNDEKTPIGGQVVFERWHDAKNNKDLLKVEYVYQTSDQLRNADVLSLKNPPKRVTLQLAGCDADANGYCSWDQFASVLNAALQGTPLQPAAPAPAAVQPEQAAASATTSDDAQVQADQAAADKATADKAAADKAAAQKAADAKAAEEKVKADKAAEAKAKAEKATAQKAAEEKAKADAAAAEKAKADAPAKSDKSDATAPAASN
;
A
#
# COMPACT_ATOMS: atom_id res chain seq x y z
N MET A 1 -67.47 58.80 36.85
CA MET A 1 -67.35 57.44 36.26
C MET A 1 -66.96 57.59 34.80
N ILE A 2 -65.73 57.53 34.46
CA ILE A 2 -65.25 57.69 33.09
C ILE A 2 -64.37 56.46 32.81
N LYS A 3 -64.84 55.59 31.92
CA LYS A 3 -64.09 54.40 31.44
C LYS A 3 -63.07 54.83 30.42
N LYS A 4 -61.80 54.54 30.69
CA LYS A 4 -60.70 54.65 29.71
C LYS A 4 -60.67 53.38 28.85
N LEU A 5 -60.83 53.53 27.55
CA LEU A 5 -60.51 52.51 26.55
C LEU A 5 -59.00 52.57 26.26
N SER A 6 -58.35 51.46 26.44
CA SER A 6 -56.98 51.25 25.97
C SER A 6 -57.02 50.68 24.56
N LEU A 7 -56.45 51.40 23.61
CA LEU A 7 -56.15 50.96 22.24
C LEU A 7 -54.89 50.10 22.23
N CYS A 8 -54.99 48.77 21.95
CA CYS A 8 -53.87 47.96 21.62
C CYS A 8 -53.54 48.10 20.11
N ALA A 9 -52.41 48.72 19.80
CA ALA A 9 -51.87 48.74 18.45
C ALA A 9 -51.22 47.40 18.16
N LEU A 10 -51.78 46.61 17.23
CA LEU A 10 -51.12 45.40 16.64
C LEU A 10 -50.09 45.88 15.63
N SER A 11 -48.82 45.75 15.95
CA SER A 11 -47.72 45.86 14.99
C SER A 11 -47.59 44.55 14.22
N VAL A 12 -48.02 44.53 12.97
CA VAL A 12 -47.77 43.45 12.02
C VAL A 12 -46.34 43.61 11.53
N ILE A 13 -45.43 42.77 12.02
CA ILE A 13 -44.06 42.63 11.47
C ILE A 13 -44.20 41.75 10.22
N ALA A 14 -44.10 42.38 9.05
CA ALA A 14 -43.95 41.67 7.78
C ALA A 14 -42.57 40.99 7.76
N ALA A 15 -42.54 39.69 8.03
CA ALA A 15 -41.39 38.84 7.75
C ALA A 15 -41.28 38.68 6.23
N LEU A 16 -40.32 39.35 5.63
CA LEU A 16 -39.88 39.11 4.26
C LEU A 16 -39.25 37.71 4.18
N PRO A 17 -39.60 36.86 3.22
CA PRO A 17 -38.96 35.61 3.02
C PRO A 17 -37.60 35.83 2.35
N MET A 18 -36.52 36.02 3.14
CA MET A 18 -35.16 35.81 2.70
C MET A 18 -34.86 34.30 2.81
N GLY A 19 -35.04 33.57 1.77
CA GLY A 19 -34.72 32.13 1.80
C GLY A 19 -35.05 31.33 0.54
N MET A 20 -35.60 31.95 -0.50
CA MET A 20 -35.99 31.22 -1.71
C MET A 20 -35.13 31.47 -2.97
N ALA A 21 -34.12 32.31 -2.93
CA ALA A 21 -33.27 32.56 -4.11
C ALA A 21 -32.11 31.56 -4.30
N ALA A 22 -31.74 30.80 -3.27
CA ALA A 22 -30.65 29.82 -3.35
C ALA A 22 -31.09 28.41 -3.79
N GLN A 23 -32.35 28.06 -3.62
CA GLN A 23 -32.89 26.73 -3.94
C GLN A 23 -33.38 26.58 -5.39
N ALA A 24 -33.67 27.67 -6.08
CA ALA A 24 -34.10 27.63 -7.49
C ALA A 24 -32.96 27.47 -8.50
N ALA A 25 -31.68 27.62 -8.06
CA ALA A 25 -30.50 27.40 -8.93
C ALA A 25 -30.02 25.95 -8.94
N GLU A 26 -30.31 25.13 -7.94
CA GLU A 26 -29.92 23.72 -7.88
C GLU A 26 -30.79 22.79 -8.74
N GLY A 27 -31.99 23.15 -9.09
CA GLY A 27 -32.89 22.31 -9.88
C GLY A 27 -32.56 22.18 -11.37
N ASP A 28 -31.73 23.07 -11.90
CA ASP A 28 -31.36 23.09 -13.31
C ASP A 28 -30.05 22.34 -13.60
N MET A 29 -29.25 22.02 -12.56
CA MET A 29 -27.96 21.35 -12.67
C MET A 29 -28.10 19.86 -12.35
N GLN A 30 -27.69 19.00 -13.27
CA GLN A 30 -27.78 17.54 -13.17
C GLN A 30 -26.40 16.90 -13.29
N LEU A 31 -25.95 16.19 -12.27
CA LEU A 31 -24.74 15.38 -12.36
C LEU A 31 -24.98 14.19 -13.30
N GLN A 32 -24.15 14.03 -14.30
CA GLN A 32 -24.31 12.99 -15.32
C GLN A 32 -23.22 11.94 -15.30
N GLN A 33 -22.00 12.32 -14.90
CA GLN A 33 -20.85 11.42 -14.88
C GLN A 33 -19.83 11.90 -13.86
N VAL A 34 -19.13 10.97 -13.19
CA VAL A 34 -17.96 11.25 -12.37
C VAL A 34 -16.82 10.31 -12.74
N LEU A 35 -15.62 10.87 -12.78
CA LEU A 35 -14.37 10.09 -12.79
C LEU A 35 -13.54 10.53 -11.58
N MET A 36 -13.15 9.56 -10.75
CA MET A 36 -12.35 9.75 -9.55
C MET A 36 -10.98 9.12 -9.76
N LEU A 37 -9.90 9.91 -9.68
CA LEU A 37 -8.54 9.40 -9.56
C LEU A 37 -8.12 9.44 -8.09
N SER A 38 -8.02 8.27 -7.48
CA SER A 38 -7.66 8.11 -6.07
C SER A 38 -6.19 7.72 -5.90
N ARG A 39 -5.52 8.29 -4.91
CA ARG A 39 -4.32 7.69 -4.33
C ARG A 39 -4.72 6.48 -3.50
N HIS A 40 -3.92 5.38 -3.51
CA HIS A 40 -4.13 4.26 -2.58
C HIS A 40 -4.26 4.74 -1.13
N ASN A 41 -4.96 4.01 -0.29
CA ASN A 41 -5.13 4.33 1.11
C ASN A 41 -3.92 3.90 1.97
N LEU A 42 -4.03 3.98 3.30
CA LEU A 42 -2.98 3.79 4.28
C LEU A 42 -2.29 2.43 4.14
N ARG A 43 -0.97 2.45 4.10
CA ARG A 43 -0.09 1.30 3.92
C ARG A 43 1.04 1.28 4.94
N ALA A 44 1.70 0.13 5.12
CA ALA A 44 2.97 0.09 5.82
C ALA A 44 4.07 0.82 5.01
N PRO A 45 5.06 1.45 5.68
CA PRO A 45 6.21 2.05 4.99
C PRO A 45 6.97 1.02 4.17
N LEU A 46 7.69 1.51 3.15
CA LEU A 46 8.65 0.70 2.38
C LEU A 46 9.91 0.50 3.23
N ALA A 47 9.85 -0.39 4.20
CA ALA A 47 10.94 -0.68 5.13
C ALA A 47 11.45 -2.10 4.90
N ASN A 48 12.62 -2.23 4.32
CA ASN A 48 13.34 -3.49 4.15
C ASN A 48 14.74 -3.39 4.72
N ASN A 49 15.35 -4.53 5.02
CA ASN A 49 16.76 -4.62 5.44
C ASN A 49 17.65 -3.87 4.44
N GLY A 50 18.42 -2.91 4.95
CA GLY A 50 19.26 -2.05 4.13
C GLY A 50 18.52 -0.90 3.45
N SER A 51 17.21 -0.71 3.71
CA SER A 51 16.41 0.39 3.17
C SER A 51 16.91 1.76 3.65
N VAL A 52 16.45 2.83 2.98
CA VAL A 52 16.72 4.21 3.40
C VAL A 52 16.39 4.44 4.87
N LEU A 53 15.29 3.84 5.38
CA LEU A 53 14.87 3.99 6.77
C LEU A 53 15.90 3.39 7.74
N GLU A 54 16.35 2.17 7.51
CA GLU A 54 17.35 1.50 8.37
C GLU A 54 18.73 2.16 8.28
N GLN A 55 19.10 2.66 7.08
CA GLN A 55 20.36 3.38 6.91
C GLN A 55 20.37 4.74 7.59
N SER A 56 19.20 5.37 7.81
CA SER A 56 19.10 6.74 8.31
C SER A 56 19.14 6.86 9.84
N THR A 57 18.96 5.78 10.60
CA THR A 57 18.98 5.81 12.06
C THR A 57 19.37 4.46 12.66
N LYS A 58 19.91 4.47 13.89
CA LYS A 58 20.07 3.26 14.72
C LYS A 58 18.86 2.97 15.60
N LYS A 59 17.87 3.87 15.63
CA LYS A 59 16.65 3.67 16.41
C LYS A 59 15.83 2.55 15.81
N SER A 60 15.18 1.74 16.65
CA SER A 60 14.28 0.68 16.19
C SER A 60 12.99 1.28 15.63
N TRP A 61 12.59 0.80 14.44
CA TRP A 61 11.32 1.17 13.83
C TRP A 61 10.17 0.37 14.43
N PRO A 62 8.98 0.96 14.57
CA PRO A 62 7.79 0.22 15.00
C PRO A 62 7.47 -0.94 14.07
N GLN A 63 6.90 -2.01 14.62
CA GLN A 63 6.43 -3.15 13.85
C GLN A 63 5.08 -2.86 13.21
N TRP A 64 4.88 -3.34 12.01
CA TRP A 64 3.63 -3.26 11.25
C TRP A 64 3.02 -4.65 11.13
N ASP A 65 1.69 -4.73 11.03
CA ASP A 65 0.94 -5.99 10.90
C ASP A 65 0.91 -6.54 9.47
N VAL A 66 1.36 -5.75 8.50
CA VAL A 66 1.46 -6.14 7.09
C VAL A 66 2.88 -5.89 6.55
N PRO A 67 3.29 -6.58 5.48
CA PRO A 67 4.55 -6.30 4.79
C PRO A 67 4.66 -4.85 4.33
N GLY A 68 5.91 -4.36 4.18
CA GLY A 68 6.18 -3.02 3.68
C GLY A 68 5.50 -2.76 2.34
N GLY A 69 4.91 -1.58 2.18
CA GLY A 69 4.21 -1.17 0.97
C GLY A 69 2.80 -1.72 0.78
N GLN A 70 2.34 -2.65 1.60
CA GLN A 70 0.99 -3.20 1.51
C GLN A 70 -0.03 -2.37 2.31
N LEU A 71 -1.26 -2.32 1.79
CA LEU A 71 -2.40 -1.67 2.45
C LEU A 71 -2.61 -2.29 3.84
N THR A 72 -2.78 -1.44 4.87
CA THR A 72 -3.08 -1.92 6.22
C THR A 72 -4.58 -2.24 6.38
N THR A 73 -4.92 -3.00 7.42
CA THR A 73 -6.33 -3.23 7.79
C THR A 73 -7.07 -1.91 8.00
N LYS A 74 -6.43 -0.93 8.66
CA LYS A 74 -7.00 0.40 8.85
C LYS A 74 -7.19 1.13 7.52
N GLY A 75 -6.23 1.02 6.60
CA GLY A 75 -6.36 1.58 5.26
C GLY A 75 -7.58 1.06 4.52
N GLY A 76 -7.87 -0.25 4.65
CA GLY A 76 -9.09 -0.84 4.12
C GLY A 76 -10.37 -0.29 4.77
N VAL A 77 -10.39 -0.13 6.09
CA VAL A 77 -11.54 0.45 6.82
C VAL A 77 -11.81 1.90 6.40
N LEU A 78 -10.76 2.72 6.30
CA LEU A 78 -10.87 4.11 5.84
C LEU A 78 -11.46 4.19 4.43
N GLU A 79 -11.08 3.26 3.56
CA GLU A 79 -11.58 3.22 2.19
C GLU A 79 -13.04 2.75 2.10
N VAL A 80 -13.46 1.81 2.95
CA VAL A 80 -14.89 1.47 3.10
C VAL A 80 -15.71 2.71 3.50
N TYR A 81 -15.19 3.55 4.41
CA TYR A 81 -15.87 4.77 4.81
C TYR A 81 -15.93 5.80 3.67
N MET A 82 -14.87 5.94 2.88
CA MET A 82 -14.86 6.81 1.70
C MET A 82 -15.87 6.31 0.65
N GLY A 83 -15.90 5.01 0.38
CA GLY A 83 -16.88 4.40 -0.53
C GLY A 83 -18.33 4.63 -0.06
N ASN A 84 -18.61 4.42 1.22
CA ASN A 84 -19.92 4.66 1.80
C ASN A 84 -20.37 6.14 1.67
N TYR A 85 -19.46 7.09 1.97
CA TYR A 85 -19.74 8.51 1.75
C TYR A 85 -20.02 8.80 0.27
N THR A 86 -19.17 8.30 -0.61
CA THR A 86 -19.31 8.51 -2.06
C THR A 86 -20.65 8.00 -2.57
N ARG A 87 -21.07 6.81 -2.14
CA ARG A 87 -22.39 6.27 -2.44
C ARG A 87 -23.51 7.23 -2.03
N GLN A 88 -23.49 7.71 -0.78
CA GLN A 88 -24.49 8.62 -0.27
C GLN A 88 -24.54 9.92 -1.07
N TRP A 89 -23.37 10.47 -1.42
CA TRP A 89 -23.25 11.66 -2.24
C TRP A 89 -23.77 11.44 -3.67
N LEU A 90 -23.39 10.36 -4.34
CA LEU A 90 -23.88 10.02 -5.67
C LEU A 90 -25.41 9.83 -5.71
N ALA A 91 -25.97 9.23 -4.65
CA ALA A 91 -27.43 9.07 -4.52
C ALA A 91 -28.13 10.41 -4.29
N GLN A 92 -27.54 11.30 -3.49
CA GLN A 92 -28.05 12.66 -3.29
C GLN A 92 -28.06 13.46 -4.59
N GLN A 93 -27.07 13.24 -5.48
CA GLN A 93 -27.01 13.87 -6.80
C GLN A 93 -27.86 13.15 -7.87
N GLY A 94 -28.52 12.06 -7.52
CA GLY A 94 -29.36 11.30 -8.44
C GLY A 94 -28.61 10.46 -9.48
N LEU A 95 -27.28 10.28 -9.32
CA LEU A 95 -26.47 9.51 -10.26
C LEU A 95 -26.59 8.00 -10.06
N VAL A 96 -26.84 7.56 -8.83
CA VAL A 96 -27.13 6.17 -8.46
C VAL A 96 -28.38 6.11 -7.59
N GLU A 97 -29.07 4.98 -7.60
CA GLU A 97 -30.21 4.76 -6.72
C GLU A 97 -29.72 4.34 -5.31
N ASN A 98 -30.31 4.93 -4.26
CA ASN A 98 -29.94 4.59 -2.89
C ASN A 98 -30.48 3.19 -2.53
N GLY A 99 -29.58 2.33 -2.02
CA GLY A 99 -29.94 0.98 -1.55
C GLY A 99 -30.10 -0.08 -2.66
N ALA A 100 -29.96 0.27 -3.94
CA ALA A 100 -29.96 -0.67 -5.06
C ALA A 100 -28.56 -0.85 -5.67
N CYS A 101 -28.27 -1.98 -6.26
CA CYS A 101 -27.07 -2.14 -7.05
C CYS A 101 -27.21 -1.36 -8.36
N PRO A 102 -26.21 -0.57 -8.77
CA PRO A 102 -26.19 -0.01 -10.10
C PRO A 102 -26.02 -1.12 -11.14
N ASP A 103 -26.46 -0.88 -12.36
CA ASP A 103 -26.06 -1.72 -13.48
C ASP A 103 -24.52 -1.75 -13.57
N SER A 104 -23.93 -2.92 -13.74
CA SER A 104 -22.47 -3.10 -13.77
C SER A 104 -21.81 -2.31 -14.90
N SER A 105 -22.52 -2.03 -16.00
CA SER A 105 -22.04 -1.18 -17.10
C SER A 105 -21.95 0.30 -16.72
N ASN A 106 -22.65 0.74 -15.68
CA ASN A 106 -22.62 2.12 -15.18
C ASN A 106 -21.46 2.41 -14.20
N VAL A 107 -20.75 1.39 -13.73
CA VAL A 107 -19.65 1.55 -12.77
C VAL A 107 -18.41 0.85 -13.31
N PHE A 108 -17.35 1.60 -13.51
CA PHE A 108 -16.04 1.05 -13.92
C PHE A 108 -14.99 1.34 -12.87
N VAL A 109 -14.24 0.31 -12.47
CA VAL A 109 -13.19 0.41 -11.45
C VAL A 109 -11.89 -0.13 -12.00
N TYR A 110 -10.85 0.71 -12.01
CA TYR A 110 -9.55 0.39 -12.58
C TYR A 110 -8.42 0.76 -11.62
N ALA A 111 -7.62 -0.20 -11.24
CA ALA A 111 -6.52 -0.01 -10.30
C ALA A 111 -5.17 -0.34 -10.94
N ASN A 112 -4.11 0.37 -10.54
CA ASN A 112 -2.77 -0.10 -10.80
C ASN A 112 -2.55 -1.48 -10.15
N SER A 113 -1.75 -2.34 -10.76
CA SER A 113 -1.60 -3.77 -10.41
C SER A 113 -0.69 -4.02 -9.20
N LEU A 114 -0.70 -3.12 -8.20
CA LEU A 114 -0.03 -3.30 -6.92
C LEU A 114 -1.05 -3.66 -5.83
N GLN A 115 -0.64 -4.46 -4.84
CA GLN A 115 -1.53 -4.91 -3.77
C GLN A 115 -2.31 -3.74 -3.14
N ARG A 116 -1.63 -2.66 -2.75
CA ARG A 116 -2.25 -1.50 -2.08
C ARG A 116 -3.29 -0.77 -2.94
N THR A 117 -3.10 -0.70 -4.24
CA THR A 117 -4.03 -0.03 -5.16
C THR A 117 -5.24 -0.89 -5.47
N VAL A 118 -5.03 -2.18 -5.75
CA VAL A 118 -6.11 -3.15 -5.99
C VAL A 118 -6.95 -3.31 -4.72
N ALA A 119 -6.31 -3.48 -3.56
CA ALA A 119 -7.02 -3.59 -2.28
C ALA A 119 -7.81 -2.31 -1.95
N THR A 120 -7.24 -1.10 -2.18
CA THR A 120 -7.96 0.16 -2.02
C THR A 120 -9.23 0.17 -2.87
N ALA A 121 -9.13 -0.19 -4.16
CA ALA A 121 -10.29 -0.26 -5.05
C ALA A 121 -11.35 -1.27 -4.56
N GLN A 122 -10.94 -2.45 -4.11
CA GLN A 122 -11.83 -3.48 -3.57
C GLN A 122 -12.58 -2.99 -2.31
N PHE A 123 -11.86 -2.37 -1.37
CA PHE A 123 -12.48 -1.82 -0.16
C PHE A 123 -13.42 -0.65 -0.46
N PHE A 124 -13.07 0.22 -1.43
CA PHE A 124 -13.98 1.26 -1.90
C PHE A 124 -15.28 0.66 -2.45
N VAL A 125 -15.18 -0.33 -3.35
CA VAL A 125 -16.36 -1.01 -3.93
C VAL A 125 -17.21 -1.63 -2.82
N ASN A 126 -16.59 -2.29 -1.84
CA ASN A 126 -17.31 -2.86 -0.70
C ASN A 126 -18.03 -1.80 0.14
N GLY A 127 -17.47 -0.59 0.26
CA GLY A 127 -18.10 0.53 0.94
C GLY A 127 -19.21 1.19 0.13
N ALA A 128 -18.96 1.41 -1.17
CA ALA A 128 -19.88 2.10 -2.05
C ALA A 128 -21.04 1.20 -2.53
N PHE A 129 -20.75 -0.04 -2.87
CA PHE A 129 -21.69 -0.97 -3.50
C PHE A 129 -21.67 -2.35 -2.82
N PRO A 130 -21.99 -2.41 -1.50
CA PRO A 130 -21.90 -3.66 -0.75
C PRO A 130 -22.85 -4.72 -1.31
N GLY A 131 -22.30 -5.89 -1.61
CA GLY A 131 -23.04 -7.02 -2.18
C GLY A 131 -23.40 -6.90 -3.65
N CYS A 132 -22.94 -5.84 -4.35
CA CYS A 132 -23.12 -5.70 -5.78
C CYS A 132 -21.94 -6.34 -6.55
N ASP A 133 -22.24 -6.85 -7.74
CA ASP A 133 -21.24 -7.46 -8.62
C ASP A 133 -20.51 -6.37 -9.44
N ILE A 134 -19.59 -5.66 -8.79
CA ILE A 134 -18.73 -4.64 -9.40
C ILE A 134 -17.30 -5.15 -9.39
N ALA A 135 -16.78 -5.47 -10.56
CA ALA A 135 -15.41 -5.94 -10.73
C ALA A 135 -14.39 -4.82 -10.56
N VAL A 136 -13.26 -5.14 -9.92
CA VAL A 136 -12.06 -4.31 -9.93
C VAL A 136 -11.15 -4.81 -11.04
N THR A 137 -10.92 -3.97 -12.04
CA THR A 137 -10.07 -4.26 -13.19
C THR A 137 -8.64 -3.83 -12.89
N HIS A 138 -7.66 -4.65 -13.25
CA HIS A 138 -6.23 -4.36 -13.18
C HIS A 138 -5.48 -5.26 -14.17
N GLN A 139 -4.19 -5.03 -14.40
CA GLN A 139 -3.34 -5.93 -15.19
C GLN A 139 -3.20 -7.28 -14.50
N ASP A 140 -3.08 -8.37 -15.27
CA ASP A 140 -3.02 -9.74 -14.75
C ASP A 140 -1.83 -9.97 -13.81
N ALA A 141 -0.68 -9.40 -14.14
CA ALA A 141 0.55 -9.58 -13.37
C ALA A 141 0.58 -8.62 -12.16
N MET A 142 0.15 -9.11 -11.01
CA MET A 142 0.29 -8.38 -9.73
C MET A 142 1.76 -8.06 -9.45
N GLY A 143 2.02 -6.86 -8.93
CA GLY A 143 3.36 -6.37 -8.61
C GLY A 143 4.05 -5.66 -9.77
N THR A 144 3.40 -5.50 -10.92
CA THR A 144 3.89 -4.71 -12.05
C THR A 144 3.12 -3.40 -12.17
N MET A 145 3.81 -2.35 -12.65
CA MET A 145 3.15 -1.06 -12.90
C MET A 145 2.37 -1.12 -14.21
N ASP A 146 1.10 -0.77 -14.12
CA ASP A 146 0.28 -0.58 -15.31
C ASP A 146 0.73 0.68 -16.07
N PRO A 147 0.90 0.64 -17.40
CA PRO A 147 1.35 1.79 -18.19
C PRO A 147 0.53 3.07 -18.00
N VAL A 148 -0.77 2.97 -17.70
CA VAL A 148 -1.63 4.14 -17.44
C VAL A 148 -1.22 4.86 -16.14
N PHE A 149 -0.76 4.11 -15.15
CA PHE A 149 -0.37 4.64 -13.83
C PHE A 149 1.16 4.76 -13.66
N ASN A 150 1.95 4.34 -14.64
CA ASN A 150 3.40 4.36 -14.55
C ASN A 150 3.96 5.70 -15.05
N PRO A 151 4.44 6.60 -14.14
CA PRO A 151 4.85 7.94 -14.51
C PRO A 151 6.29 7.98 -15.05
N VAL A 152 6.54 7.23 -16.12
CA VAL A 152 7.88 7.10 -16.73
C VAL A 152 8.12 8.12 -17.84
N VAL A 153 9.38 8.49 -17.98
CA VAL A 153 9.86 9.30 -19.12
C VAL A 153 9.91 8.43 -20.35
N THR A 154 9.26 8.87 -21.42
CA THR A 154 9.24 8.18 -22.75
C THR A 154 10.06 8.92 -23.80
N ASP A 155 10.29 10.23 -23.63
CA ASP A 155 11.16 11.03 -24.49
C ASP A 155 12.63 10.82 -24.12
N GLY A 156 13.33 9.98 -24.89
CA GLY A 156 14.77 9.70 -24.72
C GLY A 156 15.69 10.76 -25.32
N SER A 157 15.20 11.92 -25.74
CA SER A 157 16.03 12.97 -26.35
C SER A 157 16.89 13.69 -25.32
N ASP A 158 18.12 14.06 -25.74
CA ASP A 158 19.02 14.86 -24.92
C ASP A 158 18.42 16.23 -24.54
N ASP A 159 17.59 16.78 -25.43
CA ASP A 159 16.91 18.06 -25.18
C ASP A 159 15.87 17.96 -24.08
N PHE A 160 15.05 16.91 -24.08
CA PHE A 160 14.11 16.68 -22.99
C PHE A 160 14.85 16.43 -21.68
N ASN A 161 15.85 15.56 -21.69
CA ASN A 161 16.63 15.24 -20.48
C ASN A 161 17.22 16.51 -19.85
N LYS A 162 17.87 17.40 -20.66
CA LYS A 162 18.41 18.67 -20.18
C LYS A 162 17.34 19.58 -19.57
N LYS A 163 16.17 19.69 -20.23
CA LYS A 163 15.05 20.52 -19.73
C LYS A 163 14.51 19.96 -18.42
N ALA A 164 14.29 18.64 -18.35
CA ALA A 164 13.81 17.96 -17.16
C ALA A 164 14.74 18.17 -15.96
N LEU A 165 16.06 17.92 -16.15
CA LEU A 165 17.06 18.14 -15.09
C LEU A 165 17.12 19.59 -14.64
N SER A 166 17.08 20.56 -15.58
CA SER A 166 17.06 21.98 -15.26
C SER A 166 15.80 22.36 -14.49
N ALA A 167 14.64 21.86 -14.87
CA ALA A 167 13.37 22.15 -14.22
C ALA A 167 13.30 21.58 -12.80
N MET A 168 13.70 20.31 -12.61
CA MET A 168 13.76 19.68 -11.29
C MET A 168 14.76 20.38 -10.36
N THR A 169 15.93 20.75 -10.88
CA THR A 169 16.93 21.51 -10.13
C THR A 169 16.39 22.87 -9.70
N ALA A 170 15.79 23.62 -10.63
CA ALA A 170 15.20 24.94 -10.34
C ALA A 170 14.02 24.85 -9.35
N ALA A 171 13.22 23.78 -9.40
CA ALA A 171 12.18 23.53 -8.40
C ALA A 171 12.79 23.28 -7.02
N ASN A 172 13.82 22.41 -6.94
CA ASN A 172 14.53 22.12 -5.70
C ASN A 172 15.22 23.35 -5.08
N GLU A 173 15.80 24.23 -5.88
CA GLU A 173 16.46 25.45 -5.39
C GLU A 173 15.49 26.44 -4.72
N LYS A 174 14.20 26.39 -5.07
CA LYS A 174 13.14 27.19 -4.44
C LYS A 174 12.71 26.65 -3.09
N LEU A 175 13.08 25.40 -2.76
CA LEU A 175 12.68 24.76 -1.52
C LEU A 175 13.60 25.22 -0.37
N ALA A 176 13.05 25.93 0.60
CA ALA A 176 13.80 26.39 1.78
C ALA A 176 13.84 25.30 2.88
N LEU A 177 14.34 24.08 2.56
CA LEU A 177 14.21 22.90 3.40
C LEU A 177 15.29 22.74 4.48
N LYS A 178 16.31 23.62 4.52
CA LYS A 178 17.41 23.49 5.49
C LYS A 178 16.96 23.39 6.95
N PRO A 179 16.02 24.20 7.46
CA PRO A 179 15.51 24.05 8.83
C PRO A 179 14.83 22.70 9.06
N ALA A 180 14.00 22.26 8.11
CA ALA A 180 13.31 20.98 8.17
C ALA A 180 14.29 19.78 8.21
N TYR A 181 15.34 19.80 7.40
CA TYR A 181 16.41 18.80 7.48
C TYR A 181 17.14 18.81 8.81
N GLN A 182 17.47 19.99 9.36
CA GLN A 182 18.13 20.09 10.66
C GLN A 182 17.25 19.55 11.80
N TYR A 183 15.93 19.73 11.68
CA TYR A 183 14.99 19.18 12.62
C TYR A 183 14.89 17.64 12.45
N LEU A 184 14.75 17.17 11.22
CA LEU A 184 14.72 15.74 10.89
C LEU A 184 15.96 15.00 11.40
N GLU A 185 17.16 15.56 11.18
CA GLU A 185 18.44 15.00 11.65
C GLU A 185 18.47 14.76 13.17
N LYS A 186 17.86 15.66 13.94
CA LYS A 186 17.74 15.53 15.41
C LYS A 186 16.78 14.40 15.78
N ILE A 187 15.63 14.31 15.09
CA ILE A 187 14.63 13.26 15.34
C ILE A 187 15.27 11.88 15.17
N ILE A 188 16.03 11.66 14.10
CA ILE A 188 16.57 10.36 13.75
C ILE A 188 17.98 10.09 14.30
N ASP A 189 18.60 11.06 14.96
CA ASP A 189 20.02 11.01 15.36
C ASP A 189 20.92 10.63 14.17
N TYR A 190 20.78 11.38 13.06
CA TYR A 190 21.36 11.04 11.77
C TYR A 190 22.87 10.85 11.80
N LYS A 191 23.59 11.64 12.62
CA LYS A 191 25.06 11.54 12.74
C LYS A 191 25.54 10.18 13.25
N SER A 192 24.72 9.49 14.04
CA SER A 192 25.03 8.15 14.55
C SER A 192 24.57 7.03 13.61
N SER A 193 23.86 7.36 12.52
CA SER A 193 23.24 6.40 11.61
C SER A 193 24.28 5.54 10.85
N PRO A 194 23.85 4.38 10.32
CA PRO A 194 24.69 3.59 9.43
C PRO A 194 25.17 4.36 8.19
N ALA A 195 24.31 5.24 7.63
CA ALA A 195 24.65 6.09 6.49
C ALA A 195 25.82 7.03 6.74
N CYS A 196 26.05 7.42 8.00
CA CYS A 196 27.14 8.32 8.41
C CYS A 196 28.42 7.57 8.87
N ASN A 197 28.39 6.25 8.94
CA ASN A 197 29.52 5.48 9.45
C ASN A 197 30.82 5.76 8.67
N GLY A 198 31.88 6.17 9.38
CA GLY A 198 33.18 6.51 8.80
C GLY A 198 33.26 7.86 8.07
N LYS A 199 32.17 8.64 8.00
CA LYS A 199 32.17 9.95 7.34
C LYS A 199 32.48 11.07 8.34
N LYS A 200 33.41 11.96 7.97
CA LYS A 200 33.75 13.15 8.80
C LYS A 200 32.64 14.19 8.79
N GLN A 201 31.98 14.38 7.66
CA GLN A 201 30.83 15.26 7.49
C GLN A 201 29.67 14.45 6.96
N CYS A 202 28.59 14.43 7.70
CA CYS A 202 27.38 13.68 7.37
C CYS A 202 26.18 14.40 7.99
N ASP A 203 25.48 15.12 7.15
CA ASP A 203 24.22 15.78 7.49
C ASP A 203 23.37 15.90 6.22
N LEU A 204 22.05 15.99 6.40
CA LEU A 204 21.08 16.17 5.30
C LEU A 204 21.02 17.64 4.88
N SER A 205 21.19 18.56 5.84
CA SER A 205 20.99 19.99 5.65
C SER A 205 22.05 20.68 4.79
N SER A 206 23.22 20.08 4.58
CA SER A 206 24.26 20.51 3.65
C SER A 206 24.47 19.58 2.45
N GLY A 207 23.75 18.47 2.41
CA GLY A 207 23.80 17.53 1.30
C GLY A 207 23.26 18.11 0.00
N GLN A 208 23.74 17.57 -1.13
CA GLN A 208 23.30 17.96 -2.46
C GLN A 208 22.35 16.91 -3.04
N ASN A 209 21.31 17.36 -3.72
CA ASN A 209 20.42 16.51 -4.51
C ASN A 209 20.93 16.40 -5.95
N THR A 210 20.87 15.20 -6.50
CA THR A 210 21.15 14.93 -7.93
C THR A 210 19.94 14.29 -8.56
N PHE A 211 19.49 14.83 -9.69
CA PHE A 211 18.29 14.40 -10.38
C PHE A 211 18.62 13.54 -11.60
N SER A 212 17.69 12.67 -11.98
CA SER A 212 17.72 11.93 -13.24
C SER A 212 16.33 11.86 -13.86
N ALA A 213 16.28 11.83 -15.19
CA ALA A 213 15.07 11.69 -16.01
C ALA A 213 15.40 10.77 -17.21
N ASP A 214 15.76 9.53 -16.89
CA ASP A 214 16.19 8.55 -17.88
C ASP A 214 14.96 7.97 -18.62
N ASN A 215 15.12 7.72 -19.92
CA ASN A 215 14.08 7.06 -20.70
C ASN A 215 13.70 5.70 -20.12
N GLY A 216 12.42 5.41 -20.04
CA GLY A 216 11.86 4.18 -19.47
C GLY A 216 11.87 4.13 -17.94
N LYS A 217 12.23 5.23 -17.28
CA LYS A 217 12.27 5.31 -15.80
C LYS A 217 11.46 6.50 -15.29
N GLU A 218 11.03 6.40 -14.04
CA GLU A 218 10.47 7.54 -13.35
C GLU A 218 11.54 8.62 -13.08
N PRO A 219 11.16 9.91 -13.06
CA PRO A 219 12.03 10.96 -12.56
C PRO A 219 12.50 10.63 -11.14
N ASN A 220 13.79 10.74 -10.87
CA ASN A 220 14.36 10.33 -9.61
C ASN A 220 15.32 11.38 -9.04
N VAL A 221 15.51 11.35 -7.73
CA VAL A 221 16.48 12.15 -6.98
C VAL A 221 17.30 11.28 -6.06
N ASN A 222 18.60 11.53 -6.01
CA ASN A 222 19.49 10.99 -4.98
C ASN A 222 19.97 12.12 -4.08
N GLY A 223 19.97 11.90 -2.77
CA GLY A 223 20.38 12.90 -1.79
C GLY A 223 19.37 13.14 -0.67
N PRO A 224 19.48 14.28 0.04
CA PRO A 224 18.64 14.59 1.19
C PRO A 224 17.14 14.56 0.93
N LEU A 225 16.72 14.95 -0.27
CA LEU A 225 15.30 15.02 -0.61
C LEU A 225 14.66 13.62 -0.65
N LYS A 226 15.36 12.62 -1.21
CA LYS A 226 14.90 11.21 -1.20
C LYS A 226 14.86 10.66 0.23
N VAL A 227 15.95 10.85 0.97
CA VAL A 227 16.03 10.37 2.36
C VAL A 227 14.94 10.99 3.22
N GLY A 228 14.77 12.32 3.13
CA GLY A 228 13.76 13.05 3.87
C GLY A 228 12.34 12.63 3.51
N ASN A 229 12.03 12.49 2.21
CA ASN A 229 10.73 12.00 1.75
C ASN A 229 10.38 10.64 2.37
N SER A 230 11.30 9.67 2.31
CA SER A 230 11.09 8.33 2.87
C SER A 230 10.82 8.35 4.38
N LEU A 231 11.56 9.18 5.13
CA LEU A 231 11.42 9.31 6.58
C LEU A 231 10.10 9.98 6.97
N ILE A 232 9.75 11.08 6.30
CA ILE A 232 8.51 11.80 6.59
C ILE A 232 7.29 10.97 6.18
N ASP A 233 7.36 10.25 5.07
CA ASP A 233 6.33 9.28 4.70
C ASP A 233 6.11 8.25 5.81
N ALA A 234 7.18 7.64 6.32
CA ALA A 234 7.08 6.67 7.41
C ALA A 234 6.46 7.26 8.69
N PHE A 235 6.84 8.49 9.08
CA PHE A 235 6.26 9.15 10.27
C PHE A 235 4.78 9.49 10.08
N THR A 236 4.42 9.98 8.89
CA THR A 236 3.03 10.29 8.52
C THR A 236 2.16 9.03 8.56
N LEU A 237 2.66 7.91 8.01
CA LEU A 237 1.97 6.62 8.04
C LEU A 237 1.79 6.11 9.48
N GLN A 238 2.82 6.21 10.35
CA GLN A 238 2.69 5.87 11.78
C GLN A 238 1.59 6.71 12.46
N TYR A 239 1.56 8.01 12.17
CA TYR A 239 0.56 8.91 12.72
C TYR A 239 -0.86 8.52 12.27
N TYR A 240 -1.06 8.29 10.98
CA TYR A 240 -2.37 7.92 10.45
C TYR A 240 -2.80 6.50 10.87
N GLU A 241 -1.88 5.55 11.03
CA GLU A 241 -2.18 4.22 11.57
C GLU A 241 -2.70 4.29 13.01
N GLY A 242 -2.40 5.36 13.72
CA GLY A 242 -2.85 5.57 15.10
C GLY A 242 -1.88 5.01 16.13
N PHE A 243 -0.62 4.84 15.78
CA PHE A 243 0.40 4.47 16.76
C PHE A 243 0.41 5.46 17.93
N PRO A 244 0.73 5.00 19.16
CA PRO A 244 0.91 5.90 20.30
C PRO A 244 1.84 7.07 19.96
N LEU A 245 1.49 8.28 20.37
CA LEU A 245 2.24 9.48 19.97
C LEU A 245 3.72 9.47 20.40
N ASP A 246 4.04 8.72 21.46
CA ASP A 246 5.42 8.50 21.90
C ASP A 246 6.21 7.54 21.00
N GLN A 247 5.51 6.77 20.16
CA GLN A 247 6.11 5.88 19.15
C GLN A 247 6.23 6.55 17.77
N VAL A 248 5.30 7.44 17.42
CA VAL A 248 5.35 8.20 16.17
C VAL A 248 6.60 9.07 16.14
N ALA A 249 7.51 8.80 15.20
CA ALA A 249 8.81 9.48 15.16
C ALA A 249 9.51 9.52 16.54
N TRP A 250 9.35 8.48 17.33
CA TRP A 250 9.85 8.35 18.71
C TRP A 250 9.42 9.49 19.64
N GLY A 251 8.20 10.01 19.44
CA GLY A 251 7.63 11.10 20.25
C GLY A 251 8.30 12.45 20.06
N GLN A 252 9.05 12.65 18.99
CA GLN A 252 9.80 13.89 18.76
C GLN A 252 8.98 14.98 18.07
N ILE A 253 7.89 14.63 17.36
CA ILE A 253 7.00 15.58 16.67
C ILE A 253 5.79 15.82 17.58
N LYS A 254 5.62 17.07 18.06
CA LYS A 254 4.65 17.39 19.12
C LYS A 254 3.61 18.43 18.74
N THR A 255 3.89 19.24 17.71
CA THR A 255 3.01 20.36 17.34
C THR A 255 2.65 20.32 15.84
N PRO A 256 1.51 20.91 15.45
CA PRO A 256 1.13 21.02 14.05
C PRO A 256 2.19 21.75 13.20
N GLU A 257 2.86 22.76 13.75
CA GLU A 257 3.90 23.52 13.04
C GLU A 257 5.10 22.62 12.70
N GLN A 258 5.46 21.71 13.61
CA GLN A 258 6.52 20.73 13.38
C GLN A 258 6.14 19.74 12.28
N TRP A 259 4.88 19.29 12.25
CA TRP A 259 4.36 18.45 11.15
C TRP A 259 4.41 19.19 9.82
N LYS A 260 3.92 20.43 9.79
CA LYS A 260 3.94 21.28 8.58
C LYS A 260 5.36 21.53 8.08
N GLU A 261 6.31 21.81 8.98
CA GLU A 261 7.72 22.00 8.62
C GLU A 261 8.31 20.75 7.97
N LEU A 262 8.04 19.56 8.53
CA LEU A 262 8.53 18.30 7.99
C LEU A 262 7.81 17.91 6.70
N ALA A 263 6.50 18.12 6.60
CA ALA A 263 5.72 17.85 5.39
C ALA A 263 6.23 18.64 4.18
N ALA A 264 6.88 19.80 4.40
CA ALA A 264 7.50 20.56 3.33
C ALA A 264 8.56 19.75 2.55
N ILE A 265 9.24 18.79 3.18
CA ILE A 265 10.20 17.91 2.50
C ILE A 265 9.46 16.98 1.53
N LYS A 266 8.40 16.33 1.99
CA LYS A 266 7.58 15.42 1.17
C LYS A 266 6.89 16.16 0.02
N ASN A 267 6.30 17.31 0.30
CA ASN A 267 5.70 18.17 -0.72
C ASN A 267 6.75 18.65 -1.73
N GLY A 268 7.95 19.01 -1.26
CA GLY A 268 9.07 19.41 -2.11
C GLY A 268 9.58 18.29 -3.02
N TYR A 269 9.55 17.05 -2.54
CA TYR A 269 9.86 15.87 -3.36
C TYR A 269 8.87 15.75 -4.53
N GLN A 270 7.56 15.86 -4.25
CA GLN A 270 6.54 15.83 -5.30
C GLN A 270 6.67 17.03 -6.27
N ASP A 271 6.89 18.24 -5.74
CA ASP A 271 7.06 19.44 -6.54
C ASP A 271 8.26 19.34 -7.50
N ALA A 272 9.38 18.80 -7.03
CA ALA A 272 10.58 18.69 -7.84
C ALA A 272 10.46 17.62 -8.94
N LEU A 273 9.94 16.43 -8.61
CA LEU A 273 9.94 15.28 -9.51
C LEU A 273 8.71 15.21 -10.42
N PHE A 274 7.53 15.50 -9.90
CA PHE A 274 6.27 15.21 -10.58
C PHE A 274 5.43 16.44 -10.90
N ALA A 275 5.70 17.60 -10.30
CA ALA A 275 4.94 18.82 -10.53
C ALA A 275 5.69 19.88 -11.36
N SER A 276 6.92 19.63 -11.80
CA SER A 276 7.59 20.45 -12.82
C SER A 276 6.86 20.33 -14.15
N PRO A 277 6.39 21.42 -14.80
CA PRO A 277 5.43 21.34 -15.89
C PRO A 277 5.86 20.48 -17.09
N ASP A 278 7.14 20.55 -17.49
CA ASP A 278 7.64 19.76 -18.63
C ASP A 278 7.74 18.28 -18.29
N VAL A 279 8.22 17.96 -17.07
CA VAL A 279 8.28 16.58 -16.57
C VAL A 279 6.87 16.04 -16.33
N ALA A 280 6.00 16.83 -15.70
CA ALA A 280 4.64 16.44 -15.39
C ALA A 280 3.84 16.03 -16.63
N ARG A 281 3.92 16.84 -17.72
CA ARG A 281 3.24 16.52 -18.98
C ARG A 281 3.74 15.22 -19.57
N GLU A 282 5.05 15.00 -19.55
CA GLU A 282 5.67 13.79 -20.07
C GLU A 282 5.18 12.55 -19.33
N VAL A 283 5.34 12.54 -17.99
CA VAL A 283 5.06 11.34 -17.20
C VAL A 283 3.56 11.12 -16.94
N ALA A 284 2.72 12.15 -17.06
CA ALA A 284 1.27 12.01 -16.91
C ALA A 284 0.56 11.70 -18.24
N ALA A 285 1.23 11.76 -19.39
CA ALA A 285 0.58 11.64 -20.69
C ALA A 285 -0.28 10.39 -20.85
N PRO A 286 0.16 9.17 -20.47
CA PRO A 286 -0.70 7.98 -20.57
C PRO A 286 -1.97 8.09 -19.71
N LEU A 287 -1.86 8.64 -18.51
CA LEU A 287 -2.99 8.86 -17.62
C LEU A 287 -3.95 9.94 -18.14
N VAL A 288 -3.42 11.05 -18.64
CA VAL A 288 -4.22 12.13 -19.25
C VAL A 288 -4.96 11.62 -20.48
N ASP A 289 -4.30 10.86 -21.34
CA ASP A 289 -4.93 10.27 -22.53
C ASP A 289 -6.03 9.27 -22.16
N TYR A 290 -5.78 8.45 -21.12
CA TYR A 290 -6.80 7.54 -20.61
C TYR A 290 -8.02 8.29 -20.06
N ILE A 291 -7.81 9.33 -19.22
CA ILE A 291 -8.89 10.17 -18.69
C ILE A 291 -9.66 10.85 -19.85
N ARG A 292 -8.95 11.35 -20.87
CA ARG A 292 -9.55 11.95 -22.05
C ARG A 292 -10.43 10.92 -22.79
N SER A 293 -9.93 9.70 -22.99
CA SER A 293 -10.68 8.62 -23.62
C SER A 293 -11.98 8.29 -22.87
N GLN A 294 -11.94 8.29 -21.54
CA GLN A 294 -13.10 7.98 -20.69
C GLN A 294 -14.14 9.10 -20.66
N LEU A 295 -13.71 10.36 -20.67
CA LEU A 295 -14.61 11.50 -20.47
C LEU A 295 -15.02 12.20 -21.78
N ILE A 296 -14.16 12.20 -22.80
CA ILE A 296 -14.36 12.97 -24.03
C ILE A 296 -14.66 12.08 -25.23
N ASP A 297 -13.88 11.00 -25.42
CA ASP A 297 -13.95 10.21 -26.67
C ASP A 297 -15.04 9.14 -26.62
N GLN A 298 -15.43 8.66 -25.43
CA GLN A 298 -16.52 7.70 -25.31
C GLN A 298 -17.86 8.36 -25.60
N ASP A 299 -18.72 7.62 -26.30
CA ASP A 299 -20.10 8.03 -26.47
C ASP A 299 -20.80 8.14 -25.10
N LYS A 300 -21.33 9.32 -24.79
CA LYS A 300 -22.00 9.66 -23.53
C LYS A 300 -23.07 8.65 -23.13
N ALA A 301 -23.78 8.06 -24.10
CA ALA A 301 -24.84 7.08 -23.85
C ALA A 301 -24.32 5.73 -23.36
N ASN A 302 -23.07 5.40 -23.68
CA ASN A 302 -22.44 4.10 -23.37
C ASN A 302 -21.32 4.23 -22.33
N ALA A 303 -20.93 5.46 -21.95
CA ALA A 303 -19.88 5.68 -20.95
C ALA A 303 -20.37 5.32 -19.55
N PRO A 304 -19.53 4.72 -18.69
CA PRO A 304 -19.85 4.52 -17.27
C PRO A 304 -20.21 5.85 -16.60
N LYS A 305 -21.24 5.85 -15.79
CA LYS A 305 -21.61 7.03 -14.99
C LYS A 305 -20.65 7.30 -13.84
N VAL A 306 -20.04 6.25 -13.32
CA VAL A 306 -19.08 6.30 -12.20
C VAL A 306 -17.83 5.54 -12.60
N THR A 307 -16.70 6.23 -12.67
CA THR A 307 -15.38 5.62 -12.88
C THR A 307 -14.51 5.90 -11.67
N LEU A 308 -13.92 4.85 -11.09
CA LEU A 308 -12.89 4.95 -10.07
C LEU A 308 -11.56 4.45 -10.67
N MET A 309 -10.54 5.28 -10.61
CA MET A 309 -9.16 4.92 -10.92
C MET A 309 -8.32 4.99 -9.63
N VAL A 310 -7.53 3.96 -9.33
CA VAL A 310 -6.71 3.93 -8.11
C VAL A 310 -5.24 3.80 -8.47
N GLY A 311 -4.49 4.85 -8.17
CA GLY A 311 -3.05 4.96 -8.42
C GLY A 311 -2.29 5.49 -7.19
N HIS A 312 -1.35 6.38 -7.45
CA HIS A 312 -0.34 6.86 -6.51
C HIS A 312 -0.36 8.39 -6.38
N ASP A 313 0.36 8.89 -5.39
CA ASP A 313 0.59 10.33 -5.20
C ASP A 313 1.31 10.98 -6.40
N SER A 314 2.26 10.27 -7.02
CA SER A 314 2.94 10.71 -8.26
C SER A 314 1.96 10.92 -9.42
N ASN A 315 0.94 10.05 -9.57
CA ASN A 315 -0.10 10.18 -10.57
C ASN A 315 -0.94 11.45 -10.36
N ILE A 316 -1.36 11.71 -9.11
CA ILE A 316 -2.12 12.93 -8.78
C ILE A 316 -1.24 14.17 -9.00
N ALA A 317 0.00 14.18 -8.48
CA ALA A 317 0.89 15.33 -8.59
C ALA A 317 1.18 15.68 -10.06
N SER A 318 1.53 14.70 -10.89
CA SER A 318 1.82 14.91 -12.30
C SER A 318 0.58 15.30 -13.11
N LEU A 319 -0.58 14.66 -12.85
CA LEU A 319 -1.85 15.03 -13.50
C LEU A 319 -2.23 16.48 -13.22
N LEU A 320 -2.26 16.89 -11.96
CA LEU A 320 -2.65 18.26 -11.58
C LEU A 320 -1.72 19.31 -12.19
N SER A 321 -0.42 19.03 -12.26
CA SER A 321 0.55 19.91 -12.93
C SER A 321 0.38 19.91 -14.45
N ALA A 322 0.21 18.75 -15.09
CA ALA A 322 -0.01 18.63 -16.53
C ALA A 322 -1.28 19.37 -16.98
N LEU A 323 -2.34 19.33 -16.19
CA LEU A 323 -3.58 20.06 -16.42
C LEU A 323 -3.51 21.53 -15.98
N GLN A 324 -2.35 21.99 -15.52
CA GLN A 324 -2.11 23.36 -15.05
C GLN A 324 -3.14 23.82 -14.01
N VAL A 325 -3.40 22.96 -13.01
CA VAL A 325 -4.24 23.33 -11.86
C VAL A 325 -3.61 24.51 -11.13
N LYS A 326 -4.42 25.54 -10.86
CA LYS A 326 -4.00 26.72 -10.09
C LYS A 326 -3.66 26.31 -8.65
N PRO A 327 -2.81 27.07 -7.96
CA PRO A 327 -2.45 26.80 -6.56
C PRO A 327 -3.69 26.56 -5.69
N TYR A 328 -3.66 25.54 -4.88
CA TYR A 328 -4.74 25.15 -3.96
C TYR A 328 -4.17 24.78 -2.59
N GLU A 329 -5.02 24.77 -1.58
CA GLU A 329 -4.70 24.30 -0.23
C GLU A 329 -5.71 23.23 0.19
N LEU A 330 -5.26 22.29 1.01
CA LEU A 330 -6.09 21.19 1.56
C LEU A 330 -6.23 21.38 3.08
N PRO A 331 -7.19 22.20 3.57
CA PRO A 331 -7.34 22.49 4.99
C PRO A 331 -7.46 21.22 5.85
N GLY A 332 -6.65 21.12 6.90
CA GLY A 332 -6.62 19.98 7.81
C GLY A 332 -5.74 18.83 7.34
N ASN A 333 -4.94 19.04 6.29
CA ASN A 333 -3.92 18.11 5.86
C ASN A 333 -2.68 18.87 5.36
N ASP A 334 -1.48 18.43 5.74
CA ASP A 334 -0.23 19.06 5.35
C ASP A 334 0.37 18.47 4.05
N GLU A 335 -0.18 17.34 3.56
CA GLU A 335 0.23 16.73 2.31
C GLU A 335 -0.53 17.32 1.11
N LYS A 336 0.16 17.59 0.01
CA LYS A 336 -0.47 17.99 -1.26
C LYS A 336 -1.25 16.86 -1.93
N THR A 337 -0.87 15.62 -1.65
CA THR A 337 -1.49 14.41 -2.18
C THR A 337 -1.81 13.43 -1.05
N PRO A 338 -2.79 13.76 -0.17
CA PRO A 338 -3.08 12.95 1.01
C PRO A 338 -3.48 11.50 0.67
N ILE A 339 -3.17 10.60 1.61
CA ILE A 339 -3.58 9.18 1.57
C ILE A 339 -5.09 9.07 1.33
N GLY A 340 -5.52 8.20 0.40
CA GLY A 340 -6.93 8.00 0.06
C GLY A 340 -7.61 9.24 -0.54
N GLY A 341 -6.85 10.31 -0.82
CA GLY A 341 -7.37 11.51 -1.47
C GLY A 341 -7.67 11.26 -2.95
N GLN A 342 -8.68 11.95 -3.47
CA GLN A 342 -9.21 11.74 -4.82
C GLN A 342 -9.36 13.07 -5.56
N VAL A 343 -8.94 13.10 -6.82
CA VAL A 343 -9.30 14.15 -7.77
C VAL A 343 -10.55 13.69 -8.51
N VAL A 344 -11.64 14.43 -8.37
CA VAL A 344 -12.96 14.07 -8.88
C VAL A 344 -13.33 15.01 -10.02
N PHE A 345 -13.47 14.47 -11.22
CA PHE A 345 -13.98 15.16 -12.41
C PHE A 345 -15.48 14.91 -12.50
N GLU A 346 -16.27 15.96 -12.41
CA GLU A 346 -17.73 15.91 -12.40
C GLU A 346 -18.26 16.53 -13.69
N ARG A 347 -19.01 15.76 -14.48
CA ARG A 347 -19.74 16.26 -15.64
C ARG A 347 -21.16 16.61 -15.21
N TRP A 348 -21.47 17.89 -15.32
CA TRP A 348 -22.78 18.43 -15.01
C TRP A 348 -23.50 18.87 -16.27
N HIS A 349 -24.80 18.70 -16.34
CA HIS A 349 -25.65 19.24 -17.38
C HIS A 349 -26.47 20.40 -16.82
N ASP A 350 -26.29 21.58 -17.41
CA ASP A 350 -27.16 22.75 -17.18
C ASP A 350 -28.37 22.64 -18.11
N ALA A 351 -29.49 22.15 -17.58
CA ALA A 351 -30.71 21.94 -18.35
C ALA A 351 -31.30 23.24 -18.89
N LYS A 352 -31.09 24.37 -18.20
CA LYS A 352 -31.59 25.68 -18.62
C LYS A 352 -30.88 26.19 -19.87
N ASN A 353 -29.58 26.03 -19.94
CA ASN A 353 -28.75 26.51 -21.05
C ASN A 353 -28.40 25.40 -22.04
N ASN A 354 -28.83 24.16 -21.77
CA ASN A 354 -28.50 22.96 -22.54
C ASN A 354 -27.01 22.81 -22.81
N LYS A 355 -26.20 22.90 -21.74
CA LYS A 355 -24.74 22.85 -21.80
C LYS A 355 -24.18 21.86 -20.80
N ASP A 356 -23.13 21.15 -21.19
CA ASP A 356 -22.35 20.35 -20.29
C ASP A 356 -21.21 21.18 -19.69
N LEU A 357 -20.98 21.00 -18.40
CA LEU A 357 -20.01 21.74 -17.59
C LEU A 357 -19.13 20.75 -16.82
N LEU A 358 -17.91 21.18 -16.56
CA LEU A 358 -16.97 20.50 -15.67
C LEU A 358 -16.96 21.18 -14.31
N LYS A 359 -16.93 20.38 -13.23
CA LYS A 359 -16.42 20.78 -11.93
C LYS A 359 -15.34 19.80 -11.52
N VAL A 360 -14.21 20.29 -10.98
CA VAL A 360 -13.13 19.44 -10.47
C VAL A 360 -12.97 19.72 -8.99
N GLU A 361 -12.95 18.66 -8.19
CA GLU A 361 -12.77 18.78 -6.75
C GLU A 361 -11.68 17.82 -6.25
N TYR A 362 -10.94 18.27 -5.24
CA TYR A 362 -10.11 17.38 -4.42
C TYR A 362 -10.93 16.94 -3.21
N VAL A 363 -11.18 15.63 -3.09
CA VAL A 363 -11.94 15.01 -1.99
C VAL A 363 -10.97 14.21 -1.13
N TYR A 364 -10.90 14.49 0.17
CA TYR A 364 -9.91 13.88 1.06
C TYR A 364 -10.33 13.90 2.52
N GLN A 365 -9.79 12.96 3.30
CA GLN A 365 -9.91 12.95 4.75
C GLN A 365 -8.85 13.89 5.36
N THR A 366 -9.23 14.63 6.41
CA THR A 366 -8.25 15.37 7.21
C THR A 366 -7.33 14.43 7.96
N SER A 367 -6.17 14.93 8.40
CA SER A 367 -5.24 14.15 9.22
C SER A 367 -5.90 13.56 10.47
N ASP A 368 -6.84 14.30 11.08
CA ASP A 368 -7.61 13.82 12.24
C ASP A 368 -8.60 12.71 11.85
N GLN A 369 -9.34 12.88 10.75
CA GLN A 369 -10.24 11.84 10.25
C GLN A 369 -9.50 10.54 9.91
N LEU A 370 -8.32 10.65 9.31
CA LEU A 370 -7.45 9.49 9.03
C LEU A 370 -6.99 8.83 10.34
N ARG A 371 -6.43 9.63 11.26
CA ARG A 371 -5.90 9.10 12.52
C ARG A 371 -6.97 8.45 13.38
N ASN A 372 -8.13 9.09 13.52
CA ASN A 372 -9.21 8.60 14.37
C ASN A 372 -10.06 7.51 13.69
N ALA A 373 -9.88 7.27 12.40
CA ALA A 373 -10.74 6.44 11.58
C ALA A 373 -12.22 6.88 11.67
N ASP A 374 -12.45 8.18 11.49
CA ASP A 374 -13.79 8.74 11.57
C ASP A 374 -14.69 8.17 10.48
N VAL A 375 -15.88 7.72 10.88
CA VAL A 375 -16.88 7.21 9.93
C VAL A 375 -17.39 8.37 9.07
N LEU A 376 -17.19 8.25 7.76
CA LEU A 376 -17.62 9.24 6.80
C LEU A 376 -19.07 9.05 6.40
N SER A 377 -19.78 10.17 6.24
CA SER A 377 -21.17 10.23 5.79
C SER A 377 -21.50 11.64 5.31
N LEU A 378 -22.70 11.88 4.79
CA LEU A 378 -23.17 13.24 4.48
C LEU A 378 -23.22 14.18 5.71
N LYS A 379 -23.29 13.62 6.93
CA LYS A 379 -23.24 14.40 8.19
C LYS A 379 -21.83 14.65 8.70
N ASN A 380 -20.90 13.76 8.38
CA ASN A 380 -19.47 13.88 8.68
C ASN A 380 -18.67 13.62 7.40
N PRO A 381 -18.69 14.56 6.43
CA PRO A 381 -18.10 14.34 5.13
C PRO A 381 -16.56 14.45 5.17
N PRO A 382 -15.86 13.87 4.19
CA PRO A 382 -14.50 14.28 3.89
C PRO A 382 -14.49 15.74 3.46
N LYS A 383 -13.33 16.36 3.41
CA LYS A 383 -13.18 17.70 2.83
C LYS A 383 -13.30 17.63 1.32
N ARG A 384 -13.87 18.70 0.74
CA ARG A 384 -13.95 18.92 -0.70
C ARG A 384 -13.41 20.31 -1.01
N VAL A 385 -12.46 20.40 -1.92
CA VAL A 385 -11.85 21.66 -2.36
C VAL A 385 -11.99 21.74 -3.87
N THR A 386 -12.67 22.77 -4.37
CA THR A 386 -12.81 23.01 -5.80
C THR A 386 -11.45 23.40 -6.39
N LEU A 387 -11.02 22.69 -7.42
CA LEU A 387 -9.81 22.96 -8.17
C LEU A 387 -10.13 23.79 -9.42
N GLN A 388 -9.24 24.70 -9.78
CA GLN A 388 -9.36 25.52 -10.97
C GLN A 388 -8.25 25.18 -11.96
N LEU A 389 -8.63 24.96 -13.20
CA LEU A 389 -7.71 24.68 -14.31
C LEU A 389 -7.36 25.99 -15.04
N ALA A 390 -6.10 26.16 -15.43
CA ALA A 390 -5.76 27.21 -16.38
C ALA A 390 -6.38 26.85 -17.75
N GLY A 391 -6.98 27.85 -18.41
CA GLY A 391 -7.67 27.63 -19.69
C GLY A 391 -9.09 27.04 -19.58
N CYS A 392 -9.61 26.92 -18.32
CA CYS A 392 -11.01 26.59 -18.07
C CYS A 392 -11.60 27.68 -17.15
N ASP A 393 -12.35 28.61 -17.74
CA ASP A 393 -12.87 29.78 -17.03
C ASP A 393 -14.05 29.36 -16.15
N ALA A 394 -13.74 29.09 -14.88
CA ALA A 394 -14.73 28.66 -13.91
C ALA A 394 -15.53 29.85 -13.35
N ASP A 395 -16.85 29.64 -13.20
CA ASP A 395 -17.73 30.55 -12.52
C ASP A 395 -17.51 30.57 -10.97
N ALA A 396 -18.31 31.33 -10.24
CA ALA A 396 -18.21 31.43 -8.78
C ALA A 396 -18.49 30.10 -8.06
N ASN A 397 -19.17 29.15 -8.71
CA ASN A 397 -19.48 27.81 -8.18
C ASN A 397 -18.46 26.75 -8.61
N GLY A 398 -17.47 27.15 -9.40
CA GLY A 398 -16.39 26.26 -9.87
C GLY A 398 -16.73 25.51 -11.17
N TYR A 399 -17.80 25.84 -11.87
CA TYR A 399 -18.17 25.23 -13.14
C TYR A 399 -17.48 25.95 -14.32
N CYS A 400 -16.85 25.19 -15.20
CA CYS A 400 -16.35 25.69 -16.48
C CYS A 400 -16.90 24.87 -17.65
N SER A 401 -16.75 25.39 -18.89
CA SER A 401 -17.26 24.72 -20.08
C SER A 401 -16.58 23.37 -20.32
N TRP A 402 -17.38 22.35 -20.70
CA TRP A 402 -16.87 21.03 -21.06
C TRP A 402 -15.91 21.09 -22.28
N ASP A 403 -16.18 21.99 -23.23
CA ASP A 403 -15.32 22.19 -24.41
C ASP A 403 -13.97 22.81 -24.04
N GLN A 404 -13.94 23.72 -23.05
CA GLN A 404 -12.69 24.25 -22.51
C GLN A 404 -11.89 23.15 -21.81
N PHE A 405 -12.55 22.27 -21.06
CA PHE A 405 -11.90 21.12 -20.45
C PHE A 405 -11.30 20.16 -21.49
N ALA A 406 -12.03 19.83 -22.54
CA ALA A 406 -11.49 19.04 -23.66
C ALA A 406 -10.24 19.69 -24.26
N SER A 407 -10.24 21.02 -24.38
CA SER A 407 -9.10 21.79 -24.87
C SER A 407 -7.90 21.72 -23.89
N VAL A 408 -8.14 21.75 -22.58
CA VAL A 408 -7.09 21.59 -21.54
C VAL A 408 -6.45 20.21 -21.63
N LEU A 409 -7.24 19.13 -21.76
CA LEU A 409 -6.72 17.77 -21.92
C LEU A 409 -5.87 17.64 -23.20
N ASN A 410 -6.35 18.18 -24.31
CA ASN A 410 -5.60 18.18 -25.56
C ASN A 410 -4.29 18.97 -25.46
N ALA A 411 -4.29 20.13 -24.78
CA ALA A 411 -3.09 20.92 -24.56
C ALA A 411 -2.06 20.21 -23.67
N ALA A 412 -2.52 19.45 -22.68
CA ALA A 412 -1.65 18.64 -21.82
C ALA A 412 -0.92 17.54 -22.61
N LEU A 413 -1.54 17.03 -23.70
CA LEU A 413 -0.98 15.98 -24.57
C LEU A 413 -0.13 16.52 -25.73
N GLN A 414 -0.15 17.84 -25.98
CA GLN A 414 0.63 18.42 -27.09
C GLN A 414 2.13 18.31 -26.85
N GLY A 415 2.84 17.77 -27.86
CA GLY A 415 4.30 17.62 -27.84
C GLY A 415 4.81 16.44 -27.01
N THR A 416 3.92 15.60 -26.49
CA THR A 416 4.28 14.35 -25.81
C THR A 416 4.09 13.18 -26.78
N PRO A 417 5.09 12.28 -26.94
CA PRO A 417 4.91 11.07 -27.73
C PRO A 417 3.86 10.17 -27.03
N LEU A 418 2.68 10.05 -27.64
CA LEU A 418 1.68 9.09 -27.15
C LEU A 418 2.15 7.68 -27.52
N GLN A 419 2.43 6.87 -26.52
CA GLN A 419 2.44 5.43 -26.74
C GLN A 419 0.99 4.98 -27.01
N PRO A 420 0.78 3.98 -27.92
CA PRO A 420 -0.56 3.46 -28.13
C PRO A 420 -1.14 3.08 -26.77
N ALA A 421 -2.33 3.59 -26.46
CA ALA A 421 -3.04 3.21 -25.23
C ALA A 421 -3.04 1.68 -25.14
N ALA A 422 -2.56 1.15 -24.02
CA ALA A 422 -2.72 -0.28 -23.76
C ALA A 422 -4.21 -0.60 -23.91
N PRO A 423 -4.59 -1.64 -24.66
CA PRO A 423 -5.99 -2.01 -24.77
C PRO A 423 -6.53 -2.19 -23.35
N ALA A 424 -7.73 -1.63 -23.11
CA ALA A 424 -8.43 -1.84 -21.85
C ALA A 424 -8.38 -3.33 -21.52
N PRO A 425 -8.03 -3.69 -20.26
CA PRO A 425 -7.89 -5.10 -19.89
C PRO A 425 -9.18 -5.82 -20.25
N ALA A 426 -9.09 -6.79 -21.14
CA ALA A 426 -10.17 -7.72 -21.39
C ALA A 426 -10.43 -8.48 -20.08
N ALA A 427 -11.69 -8.72 -19.77
CA ALA A 427 -12.08 -9.54 -18.64
C ALA A 427 -11.24 -10.82 -18.60
N VAL A 428 -10.59 -11.07 -17.47
CA VAL A 428 -9.51 -12.03 -17.26
C VAL A 428 -9.89 -13.42 -17.73
N GLN A 429 -9.11 -13.97 -18.67
CA GLN A 429 -8.85 -15.41 -18.78
C GLN A 429 -7.36 -15.63 -18.52
N PRO A 430 -6.97 -16.65 -17.74
CA PRO A 430 -5.58 -16.81 -17.34
C PRO A 430 -4.76 -17.47 -18.45
N GLU A 431 -3.80 -16.75 -19.05
CA GLU A 431 -2.51 -17.35 -19.48
C GLU A 431 -1.56 -16.33 -20.15
N GLN A 432 -0.32 -16.43 -19.74
CA GLN A 432 0.96 -16.04 -20.33
C GLN A 432 1.50 -14.63 -20.07
N ALA A 433 2.50 -14.62 -19.17
CA ALA A 433 3.40 -13.52 -18.89
C ALA A 433 4.44 -13.30 -19.99
N ALA A 434 4.64 -12.04 -20.38
CA ALA A 434 5.85 -11.58 -21.05
C ALA A 434 6.38 -10.32 -20.34
N ALA A 435 7.65 -10.35 -20.01
CA ALA A 435 8.37 -9.36 -19.25
C ALA A 435 8.48 -8.01 -19.98
N SER A 436 8.25 -6.92 -19.29
CA SER A 436 8.59 -5.57 -19.73
C SER A 436 9.07 -4.69 -18.57
N ALA A 437 10.04 -3.88 -18.88
CA ALA A 437 10.99 -3.11 -18.10
C ALA A 437 10.45 -2.33 -16.89
N THR A 438 11.17 -2.44 -15.80
CA THR A 438 10.99 -1.82 -14.48
C THR A 438 11.69 -0.46 -14.37
N THR A 439 11.07 0.48 -13.69
CA THR A 439 11.54 1.85 -13.46
C THR A 439 12.08 2.08 -12.03
N SER A 440 12.86 3.16 -11.80
CA SER A 440 13.81 3.24 -10.70
C SER A 440 13.26 3.42 -9.28
N ASP A 441 12.08 3.98 -9.06
CA ASP A 441 11.51 4.08 -7.71
C ASP A 441 10.48 2.98 -7.44
N ASP A 442 9.71 2.58 -8.44
CA ASP A 442 8.92 1.37 -8.36
C ASP A 442 9.76 0.11 -8.63
N ALA A 443 10.88 0.19 -9.35
CA ALA A 443 11.86 -0.90 -9.37
C ALA A 443 12.61 -1.01 -8.04
N GLN A 444 12.84 0.09 -7.33
CA GLN A 444 13.32 0.02 -5.94
C GLN A 444 12.22 -0.48 -5.00
N VAL A 445 10.96 -0.03 -5.19
CA VAL A 445 9.79 -0.56 -4.48
C VAL A 445 9.53 -2.02 -4.84
N GLN A 446 9.67 -2.40 -6.11
CA GLN A 446 9.53 -3.80 -6.56
C GLN A 446 10.76 -4.63 -6.22
N ALA A 447 11.97 -4.08 -6.31
CA ALA A 447 13.19 -4.74 -5.84
C ALA A 447 13.17 -4.87 -4.31
N ASP A 448 12.69 -3.87 -3.60
CA ASP A 448 12.49 -3.91 -2.15
C ASP A 448 11.33 -4.84 -1.78
N GLN A 449 10.25 -4.89 -2.57
CA GLN A 449 9.15 -5.84 -2.39
C GLN A 449 9.58 -7.26 -2.78
N ALA A 450 10.25 -7.44 -3.92
CA ALA A 450 10.79 -8.75 -4.33
C ALA A 450 11.91 -9.22 -3.39
N ALA A 451 12.71 -8.31 -2.83
CA ALA A 451 13.68 -8.62 -1.78
C ALA A 451 12.99 -8.98 -0.45
N ALA A 452 11.88 -8.30 -0.09
CA ALA A 452 11.07 -8.65 1.07
C ALA A 452 10.34 -9.98 0.90
N ASP A 453 9.75 -10.21 -0.27
CA ASP A 453 9.08 -11.46 -0.60
C ASP A 453 10.09 -12.61 -0.66
N LYS A 454 11.28 -12.37 -1.22
CA LYS A 454 12.39 -13.32 -1.22
C LYS A 454 12.94 -13.54 0.19
N ALA A 455 13.15 -12.49 0.99
CA ALA A 455 13.59 -12.61 2.38
C ALA A 455 12.54 -13.32 3.25
N THR A 456 11.24 -13.10 3.00
CA THR A 456 10.14 -13.81 3.66
C THR A 456 10.08 -15.27 3.23
N ALA A 457 10.28 -15.55 1.93
CA ALA A 457 10.37 -16.91 1.40
C ALA A 457 11.64 -17.64 1.90
N ASP A 458 12.79 -16.95 1.92
CA ASP A 458 14.06 -17.48 2.42
C ASP A 458 13.99 -17.73 3.94
N LYS A 459 13.31 -16.85 4.71
CA LYS A 459 13.05 -17.06 6.13
C LYS A 459 12.09 -18.23 6.37
N ALA A 460 11.00 -18.32 5.61
CA ALA A 460 10.07 -19.45 5.70
C ALA A 460 10.74 -20.79 5.32
N ALA A 461 11.64 -20.76 4.32
CA ALA A 461 12.45 -21.91 3.94
C ALA A 461 13.47 -22.27 5.03
N ALA A 462 14.11 -21.28 5.64
CA ALA A 462 15.05 -21.48 6.75
C ALA A 462 14.34 -22.00 8.01
N ASP A 463 13.17 -21.45 8.36
CA ASP A 463 12.34 -21.88 9.49
C ASP A 463 11.85 -23.33 9.27
N LYS A 464 11.45 -23.67 8.02
CA LYS A 464 11.06 -25.04 7.63
C LYS A 464 12.24 -26.00 7.70
N ALA A 465 13.42 -25.58 7.25
CA ALA A 465 14.65 -26.39 7.34
C ALA A 465 15.11 -26.57 8.80
N ALA A 466 14.96 -25.54 9.65
CA ALA A 466 15.24 -25.62 11.07
C ALA A 466 14.26 -26.55 11.80
N ALA A 467 12.98 -26.48 11.47
CA ALA A 467 11.94 -27.37 12.01
C ALA A 467 12.19 -28.83 11.59
N GLN A 468 12.57 -29.07 10.32
CA GLN A 468 12.92 -30.39 9.83
C GLN A 468 14.17 -30.94 10.56
N LYS A 469 15.19 -30.11 10.73
CA LYS A 469 16.43 -30.49 11.44
C LYS A 469 16.16 -30.82 12.92
N ALA A 470 15.24 -30.10 13.56
CA ALA A 470 14.81 -30.38 14.93
C ALA A 470 14.00 -31.68 15.04
N ALA A 471 13.15 -31.97 14.04
CA ALA A 471 12.40 -33.22 13.97
C ALA A 471 13.32 -34.40 13.73
N ASP A 472 14.30 -34.28 12.82
CA ASP A 472 15.30 -35.31 12.54
C ASP A 472 16.19 -35.59 13.76
N ALA A 473 16.60 -34.55 14.50
CA ALA A 473 17.36 -34.69 15.74
C ALA A 473 16.57 -35.42 16.83
N LYS A 474 15.28 -35.12 16.96
CA LYS A 474 14.36 -35.78 17.91
C LYS A 474 14.14 -37.23 17.56
N ALA A 475 13.97 -37.53 16.26
CA ALA A 475 13.85 -38.91 15.79
C ALA A 475 15.15 -39.72 16.02
N ALA A 476 16.30 -39.12 15.82
CA ALA A 476 17.59 -39.75 16.12
C ALA A 476 17.77 -40.02 17.61
N GLU A 477 17.34 -39.09 18.48
CA GLU A 477 17.38 -39.31 19.94
C GLU A 477 16.44 -40.41 20.41
N GLU A 478 15.22 -40.47 19.85
CA GLU A 478 14.26 -41.57 20.13
C GLU A 478 14.80 -42.93 19.65
N LYS A 479 15.46 -42.96 18.47
CA LYS A 479 16.10 -44.18 17.98
C LYS A 479 17.21 -44.66 18.90
N VAL A 480 18.07 -43.74 19.37
CA VAL A 480 19.14 -44.09 20.35
C VAL A 480 18.57 -44.61 21.66
N LYS A 481 17.46 -44.04 22.15
CA LYS A 481 16.75 -44.55 23.35
C LYS A 481 16.16 -45.94 23.12
N ALA A 482 15.57 -46.18 21.95
CA ALA A 482 15.01 -47.50 21.60
C ALA A 482 16.11 -48.53 21.47
N ASP A 483 17.24 -48.21 20.83
CA ASP A 483 18.39 -49.13 20.67
C ASP A 483 19.01 -49.48 22.04
N LYS A 484 19.17 -48.52 22.95
CA LYS A 484 19.63 -48.76 24.32
C LYS A 484 18.66 -49.62 25.15
N ALA A 485 17.35 -49.42 24.95
CA ALA A 485 16.34 -50.25 25.62
C ALA A 485 16.34 -51.69 25.10
N ALA A 486 16.52 -51.86 23.78
CA ALA A 486 16.65 -53.19 23.17
C ALA A 486 17.92 -53.92 23.64
N GLU A 487 19.04 -53.23 23.72
CA GLU A 487 20.31 -53.78 24.22
C GLU A 487 20.20 -54.19 25.73
N ALA A 488 19.56 -53.37 26.54
CA ALA A 488 19.30 -53.68 27.95
C ALA A 488 18.41 -54.91 28.11
N LYS A 489 17.36 -55.03 27.28
CA LYS A 489 16.46 -56.20 27.26
C LYS A 489 17.20 -57.48 26.83
N ALA A 490 18.03 -57.40 25.79
CA ALA A 490 18.83 -58.52 25.34
C ALA A 490 19.86 -58.98 26.39
N LYS A 491 20.47 -58.04 27.11
CA LYS A 491 21.37 -58.35 28.26
C LYS A 491 20.62 -59.04 29.41
N ALA A 492 19.42 -58.59 29.75
CA ALA A 492 18.60 -59.18 30.80
C ALA A 492 18.14 -60.62 30.43
N GLU A 493 17.71 -60.81 29.17
CA GLU A 493 17.34 -62.14 28.67
C GLU A 493 18.53 -63.12 28.67
N LYS A 494 19.73 -62.66 28.28
CA LYS A 494 20.98 -63.46 28.33
C LYS A 494 21.38 -63.84 29.76
N ALA A 495 21.25 -62.89 30.69
CA ALA A 495 21.52 -63.14 32.11
C ALA A 495 20.51 -64.15 32.73
N THR A 496 19.22 -64.09 32.31
CA THR A 496 18.20 -65.01 32.76
C THR A 496 18.43 -66.43 32.19
N ALA A 497 18.79 -66.51 30.92
CA ALA A 497 19.12 -67.78 30.29
C ALA A 497 20.38 -68.44 30.90
N GLN A 498 21.36 -67.63 31.27
CA GLN A 498 22.59 -68.09 31.91
C GLN A 498 22.33 -68.62 33.32
N LYS A 499 21.47 -67.95 34.14
CA LYS A 499 21.02 -68.44 35.45
C LYS A 499 20.23 -69.74 35.33
N ALA A 500 19.33 -69.87 34.36
CA ALA A 500 18.56 -71.10 34.11
C ALA A 500 19.47 -72.26 33.73
N ALA A 501 20.50 -72.03 32.91
CA ALA A 501 21.50 -73.01 32.54
C ALA A 501 22.35 -73.47 33.74
N GLU A 502 22.76 -72.53 34.65
CA GLU A 502 23.47 -72.85 35.88
C GLU A 502 22.60 -73.64 36.87
N GLU A 503 21.32 -73.29 37.04
CA GLU A 503 20.39 -74.06 37.89
C GLU A 503 20.17 -75.48 37.32
N LYS A 504 20.04 -75.58 36.02
CA LYS A 504 19.91 -76.89 35.37
C LYS A 504 21.18 -77.75 35.56
N ALA A 505 22.34 -77.18 35.37
CA ALA A 505 23.63 -77.85 35.58
C ALA A 505 23.81 -78.29 37.06
N LYS A 506 23.36 -77.50 38.04
CA LYS A 506 23.33 -77.88 39.45
C LYS A 506 22.33 -79.02 39.75
N ALA A 507 21.17 -78.95 39.13
CA ALA A 507 20.18 -79.99 39.27
C ALA A 507 20.66 -81.34 38.60
N ASP A 508 21.28 -81.24 37.44
CA ASP A 508 21.85 -82.42 36.76
C ASP A 508 23.03 -83.02 37.52
N ALA A 509 23.87 -82.19 38.17
CA ALA A 509 24.99 -82.60 39.03
C ALA A 509 24.43 -83.31 40.31
N ALA A 510 23.42 -82.74 40.93
CA ALA A 510 22.77 -83.36 42.11
C ALA A 510 22.08 -84.72 41.78
N ALA A 511 21.49 -84.82 40.59
CA ALA A 511 20.91 -86.05 40.10
C ALA A 511 21.98 -87.12 39.83
N ALA A 512 23.13 -86.70 39.29
CA ALA A 512 24.28 -87.61 39.06
C ALA A 512 24.93 -88.10 40.33
N GLU A 513 24.95 -87.30 41.38
CA GLU A 513 25.50 -87.65 42.70
C GLU A 513 24.53 -88.65 43.40
N LYS A 514 23.26 -88.45 43.27
CA LYS A 514 22.22 -89.35 43.82
C LYS A 514 22.23 -90.72 43.08
N ALA A 515 22.48 -90.72 41.77
CA ALA A 515 22.62 -91.98 40.98
C ALA A 515 23.90 -92.74 41.32
N LYS A 516 24.99 -92.12 41.81
CA LYS A 516 26.20 -92.76 42.33
C LYS A 516 26.03 -93.37 43.71
N ALA A 517 25.11 -92.84 44.51
CA ALA A 517 24.83 -93.37 45.85
C ALA A 517 23.95 -94.67 45.84
N ASP A 518 23.18 -94.89 44.80
CA ASP A 518 22.25 -96.03 44.66
C ASP A 518 22.79 -97.25 43.83
N ALA A 519 24.11 -97.27 43.48
CA ALA A 519 24.66 -98.36 42.73
C ALA A 519 25.18 -99.50 43.67
N PRO A 520 24.71 -100.81 43.60
CA PRO A 520 25.20 -101.93 44.41
C PRO A 520 26.56 -102.39 43.96
N ALA A 521 27.44 -102.71 44.93
CA ALA A 521 28.75 -103.33 44.77
C ALA A 521 28.70 -104.63 44.02
N LYS A 522 29.40 -104.80 42.93
CA LYS A 522 29.73 -106.08 42.30
C LYS A 522 31.25 -106.23 42.17
N SER A 523 31.66 -107.42 42.72
CA SER A 523 32.98 -108.01 42.79
C SER A 523 33.58 -108.40 41.46
N ASP A 524 34.87 -108.32 41.35
CA ASP A 524 35.92 -109.08 40.69
C ASP A 524 35.61 -110.08 39.58
N LYS A 525 36.30 -110.00 38.46
CA LYS A 525 37.35 -110.92 38.03
C LYS A 525 37.86 -110.57 36.60
N SER A 526 39.15 -110.30 36.56
CA SER A 526 40.11 -110.74 35.55
C SER A 526 39.68 -111.16 34.13
N ASP A 527 40.19 -110.66 33.07
CA ASP A 527 41.33 -111.25 32.40
C ASP A 527 41.78 -110.45 31.17
N ALA A 528 43.03 -110.60 30.91
CA ALA A 528 43.92 -110.06 29.91
C ALA A 528 43.44 -110.14 28.45
N THR A 529 43.84 -109.22 27.66
CA THR A 529 44.78 -109.37 26.51
C THR A 529 44.70 -108.13 25.58
N ALA A 530 45.85 -107.62 25.37
CA ALA A 530 46.13 -106.74 24.21
C ALA A 530 46.30 -107.63 22.93
N PRO A 531 46.50 -107.17 21.68
CA PRO A 531 47.10 -105.94 21.24
C PRO A 531 46.57 -105.33 19.90
N ALA A 532 47.16 -104.18 19.60
CA ALA A 532 47.73 -103.73 18.31
C ALA A 532 46.83 -103.20 17.19
N ALA A 533 47.08 -101.92 16.89
CA ALA A 533 47.64 -101.29 15.72
C ALA A 533 46.74 -100.87 14.55
N SER A 534 46.96 -99.58 14.23
CA SER A 534 47.09 -98.91 12.93
C SER A 534 45.83 -98.73 12.03
N ASN A 535 45.50 -97.53 11.76
CA ASN A 535 45.83 -96.49 10.76
C ASN A 535 45.03 -95.28 11.01
#